data_ca89883600ca0d9f84ab802178f03281
#
_entry.id   ca89883600ca0d9f84ab802178f03281
#
_cell.length_a   1.000
_cell.length_b   1.000
_cell.length_c   1.000
_cell.angle_alpha   90.00
_cell.angle_beta   90.00
_cell.angle_gamma   90.00
#
_symmetry.space_group_name_H-M   'P 1'
#
loop_
_entity.id
_entity.type
_entity.pdbx_description
1 polymer ?
#
loop_
_entity_poly.entity_id
_entity_poly.type
_entity_poly.pdbx_seq_one_letter_code
_entity_poly.pdbx_strand_id
1 'polypeptide(L)'
;MSAVPDDIAADFIIEAQEILDRLGEQLVSLEHAPEDSEQLNAVFRGFHTLKGGAGFLAINAMVELCHAAEDTLGQARAGQATLQARHFDAAQQSLDYLQSMLDAFGSGSEPPRAPQQLIAQFATSG
;
A
#
# COMPACT_ATOMS: atom_id res chain seq x y z
N MET A 1 1.34 -27.11 0.46
CA MET A 1 2.46 -26.76 1.36
C MET A 1 3.04 -25.43 0.93
N SER A 2 3.19 -24.51 1.88
CA SER A 2 3.77 -23.21 1.57
C SER A 2 5.29 -23.34 1.36
N ALA A 3 5.82 -22.66 0.34
CA ALA A 3 7.25 -22.61 0.10
C ALA A 3 7.97 -21.69 1.11
N VAL A 4 7.20 -20.92 1.90
CA VAL A 4 7.72 -19.98 2.88
C VAL A 4 7.51 -20.55 4.28
N PRO A 5 8.52 -20.50 5.16
CA PRO A 5 8.34 -20.92 6.55
C PRO A 5 7.20 -20.14 7.22
N ASP A 6 6.43 -20.84 8.06
CA ASP A 6 5.27 -20.26 8.72
C ASP A 6 5.62 -19.07 9.62
N ASP A 7 6.79 -19.09 10.26
CA ASP A 7 7.26 -18.02 11.13
C ASP A 7 7.56 -16.74 10.34
N ILE A 8 8.09 -16.86 9.12
CA ILE A 8 8.33 -15.71 8.25
C ILE A 8 7.01 -15.10 7.81
N ALA A 9 6.04 -15.94 7.44
CA ALA A 9 4.71 -15.47 7.07
C ALA A 9 4.03 -14.77 8.24
N ALA A 10 4.13 -15.34 9.45
CA ALA A 10 3.55 -14.76 10.66
C ALA A 10 4.20 -13.41 10.98
N ASP A 11 5.52 -13.31 10.87
CA ASP A 11 6.24 -12.04 11.09
C ASP A 11 5.81 -10.97 10.10
N PHE A 12 5.63 -11.36 8.84
CA PHE A 12 5.14 -10.41 7.82
C PHE A 12 3.75 -9.90 8.17
N ILE A 13 2.84 -10.78 8.60
CA ILE A 13 1.48 -10.38 8.95
C ILE A 13 1.50 -9.34 10.07
N ILE A 14 2.31 -9.56 11.10
CA ILE A 14 2.42 -8.65 12.23
C ILE A 14 2.96 -7.30 11.77
N GLU A 15 4.06 -7.31 11.01
CA GLU A 15 4.69 -6.09 10.53
C GLU A 15 3.77 -5.33 9.57
N ALA A 16 3.11 -6.05 8.66
CA ALA A 16 2.20 -5.44 7.71
C ALA A 16 1.02 -4.79 8.41
N GLN A 17 0.47 -5.42 9.46
CA GLN A 17 -0.62 -4.85 10.22
C GLN A 17 -0.21 -3.54 10.88
N GLU A 18 0.98 -3.49 11.45
CA GLU A 18 1.51 -2.26 12.07
C GLU A 18 1.67 -1.15 11.03
N ILE A 19 2.16 -1.50 9.83
CA ILE A 19 2.31 -0.54 8.74
C ILE A 19 0.95 -0.01 8.29
N LEU A 20 -0.03 -0.89 8.10
CA LEU A 20 -1.38 -0.47 7.69
C LEU A 20 -2.00 0.48 8.71
N ASP A 21 -1.85 0.18 9.99
CA ASP A 21 -2.39 1.04 11.05
C ASP A 21 -1.75 2.43 11.02
N ARG A 22 -0.43 2.49 10.83
CA ARG A 22 0.27 3.78 10.74
C ARG A 22 -0.06 4.53 9.46
N LEU A 23 -0.21 3.81 8.34
CA LEU A 23 -0.54 4.44 7.06
C LEU A 23 -1.87 5.18 7.12
N GLY A 24 -2.86 4.62 7.82
CA GLY A 24 -4.14 5.28 7.99
C GLY A 24 -3.99 6.67 8.58
N GLU A 25 -3.22 6.79 9.65
CA GLU A 25 -2.97 8.07 10.31
C GLU A 25 -2.08 8.98 9.47
N GLN A 26 -1.03 8.41 8.87
CA GLN A 26 -0.07 9.17 8.06
C GLN A 26 -0.74 9.78 6.83
N LEU A 27 -1.67 9.05 6.20
CA LEU A 27 -2.39 9.57 5.04
C LEU A 27 -3.27 10.76 5.39
N VAL A 28 -3.93 10.73 6.55
CA VAL A 28 -4.72 11.86 7.00
C VAL A 28 -3.83 13.09 7.22
N SER A 29 -2.68 12.88 7.88
CA SER A 29 -1.72 13.96 8.10
C SER A 29 -1.17 14.53 6.79
N LEU A 30 -0.86 13.64 5.85
CA LEU A 30 -0.34 14.07 4.55
C LEU A 30 -1.38 14.87 3.76
N GLU A 31 -2.64 14.47 3.83
CA GLU A 31 -3.71 15.19 3.13
C GLU A 31 -3.86 16.61 3.64
N HIS A 32 -3.63 16.83 4.95
CA HIS A 32 -3.65 18.17 5.54
C HIS A 32 -2.41 18.98 5.18
N ALA A 33 -1.29 18.34 4.87
CA ALA A 33 -0.04 19.00 4.54
C ALA A 33 0.65 18.27 3.38
N PRO A 34 0.06 18.30 2.16
CA PRO A 34 0.55 17.47 1.04
C PRO A 34 1.97 17.80 0.56
N GLU A 35 2.50 18.94 0.98
CA GLU A 35 3.86 19.36 0.61
C GLU A 35 4.90 18.98 1.66
N ASP A 36 4.47 18.38 2.78
CA ASP A 36 5.39 17.95 3.84
C ASP A 36 6.18 16.73 3.37
N SER A 37 7.46 16.94 3.08
CA SER A 37 8.32 15.89 2.50
C SER A 37 8.57 14.74 3.49
N GLU A 38 8.59 14.99 4.79
CA GLU A 38 8.75 13.93 5.78
C GLU A 38 7.53 13.01 5.80
N GLN A 39 6.32 13.58 5.77
CA GLN A 39 5.09 12.83 5.73
C GLN A 39 5.00 12.02 4.44
N LEU A 40 5.33 12.65 3.33
CA LEU A 40 5.31 12.00 2.01
C LEU A 40 6.27 10.81 1.98
N ASN A 41 7.48 11.00 2.49
CA ASN A 41 8.46 9.92 2.58
C ASN A 41 7.99 8.77 3.47
N ALA A 42 7.35 9.09 4.59
CA ALA A 42 6.85 8.07 5.51
C ALA A 42 5.78 7.20 4.85
N VAL A 43 4.83 7.83 4.15
CA VAL A 43 3.76 7.10 3.44
C VAL A 43 4.36 6.27 2.30
N PHE A 44 5.28 6.85 1.54
CA PHE A 44 5.97 6.14 0.45
C PHE A 44 6.66 4.88 0.98
N ARG A 45 7.41 5.01 2.09
CA ARG A 45 8.14 3.87 2.66
C ARG A 45 7.20 2.79 3.18
N GLY A 46 6.03 3.17 3.72
CA GLY A 46 5.05 2.20 4.17
C GLY A 46 4.59 1.31 3.03
N PHE A 47 4.18 1.90 1.91
CA PHE A 47 3.77 1.13 0.73
C PHE A 47 4.93 0.35 0.14
N HIS A 48 6.12 0.92 0.12
CA HIS A 48 7.31 0.24 -0.40
C HIS A 48 7.64 -1.03 0.41
N THR A 49 7.60 -0.92 1.74
CA THR A 49 7.86 -2.06 2.63
C THR A 49 6.81 -3.16 2.45
N LEU A 50 5.53 -2.77 2.36
CA LEU A 50 4.47 -3.74 2.10
C LEU A 50 4.68 -4.45 0.76
N LYS A 51 5.03 -3.69 -0.28
CA LYS A 51 5.28 -4.25 -1.61
C LYS A 51 6.43 -5.26 -1.57
N GLY A 52 7.52 -4.90 -0.89
CA GLY A 52 8.69 -5.78 -0.79
C GLY A 52 8.38 -7.10 -0.09
N GLY A 53 7.71 -7.04 1.06
CA GLY A 53 7.31 -8.24 1.79
C GLY A 53 6.32 -9.09 1.03
N ALA A 54 5.33 -8.45 0.42
CA ALA A 54 4.34 -9.14 -0.40
C ALA A 54 4.98 -9.82 -1.61
N GLY A 55 5.97 -9.17 -2.23
CA GLY A 55 6.71 -9.75 -3.34
C GLY A 55 7.47 -11.00 -2.92
N PHE A 56 8.11 -10.96 -1.76
CA PHE A 56 8.83 -12.11 -1.21
C PHE A 56 7.89 -13.28 -0.96
N LEU A 57 6.67 -13.02 -0.49
CA LEU A 57 5.68 -14.04 -0.19
C LEU A 57 4.77 -14.37 -1.37
N ALA A 58 5.02 -13.76 -2.53
CA ALA A 58 4.25 -13.94 -3.76
C ALA A 58 2.77 -13.58 -3.61
N ILE A 59 2.46 -12.57 -2.79
CA ILE A 59 1.09 -12.04 -2.68
C ILE A 59 0.89 -11.01 -3.79
N ASN A 60 0.66 -11.49 -5.00
CA ASN A 60 0.67 -10.65 -6.21
C ASN A 60 -0.37 -9.53 -6.19
N ALA A 61 -1.55 -9.80 -5.61
CA ALA A 61 -2.59 -8.78 -5.49
C ALA A 61 -2.12 -7.59 -4.67
N MET A 62 -1.39 -7.85 -3.59
CA MET A 62 -0.86 -6.80 -2.72
C MET A 62 0.28 -6.04 -3.41
N VAL A 63 1.15 -6.75 -4.13
CA VAL A 63 2.22 -6.14 -4.91
C VAL A 63 1.64 -5.15 -5.93
N GLU A 64 0.63 -5.56 -6.66
CA GLU A 64 0.00 -4.74 -7.69
C GLU A 64 -0.56 -3.44 -7.11
N LEU A 65 -1.30 -3.54 -6.02
CA LEU A 65 -1.93 -2.36 -5.41
C LEU A 65 -0.90 -1.43 -4.78
N CYS A 66 0.05 -1.99 -4.05
CA CYS A 66 1.13 -1.20 -3.43
C CYS A 66 2.00 -0.51 -4.49
N HIS A 67 2.24 -1.19 -5.62
CA HIS A 67 3.02 -0.61 -6.71
C HIS A 67 2.33 0.63 -7.28
N ALA A 68 1.02 0.57 -7.48
CA ALA A 68 0.26 1.72 -8.00
C ALA A 68 0.35 2.91 -7.04
N ALA A 69 0.19 2.68 -5.74
CA ALA A 69 0.29 3.74 -4.74
C ALA A 69 1.72 4.30 -4.67
N GLU A 70 2.71 3.41 -4.64
CA GLU A 70 4.12 3.81 -4.57
C GLU A 70 4.53 4.65 -5.77
N ASP A 71 4.08 4.28 -6.97
CA ASP A 71 4.40 5.00 -8.19
C ASP A 71 3.89 6.45 -8.14
N THR A 72 2.65 6.64 -7.72
CA THR A 72 2.06 7.98 -7.56
C THR A 72 2.80 8.80 -6.51
N LEU A 73 3.06 8.20 -5.35
CA LEU A 73 3.77 8.89 -4.27
C LEU A 73 5.20 9.20 -4.66
N GLY A 74 5.85 8.32 -5.42
CA GLY A 74 7.19 8.55 -5.93
C GLY A 74 7.27 9.72 -6.88
N GLN A 75 6.28 9.87 -7.77
CA GLN A 75 6.20 11.01 -8.67
C GLN A 75 5.98 12.31 -7.90
N ALA A 76 5.13 12.29 -6.88
CA ALA A 76 4.92 13.46 -6.01
C ALA A 76 6.21 13.83 -5.28
N ARG A 77 6.93 12.83 -4.77
CA ARG A 77 8.19 13.04 -4.06
C ARG A 77 9.26 13.62 -4.97
N ALA A 78 9.27 13.24 -6.24
CA ALA A 78 10.21 13.74 -7.23
C ALA A 78 9.81 15.11 -7.82
N GLY A 79 8.66 15.65 -7.40
CA GLY A 79 8.17 16.92 -7.92
C GLY A 79 7.54 16.82 -9.31
N GLN A 80 7.26 15.61 -9.76
CA GLN A 80 6.71 15.35 -11.11
C GLN A 80 5.18 15.33 -11.11
N ALA A 81 4.55 15.28 -9.95
CA ALA A 81 3.10 15.26 -9.82
C ALA A 81 2.68 15.92 -8.52
N THR A 82 1.46 16.43 -8.50
CA THR A 82 0.83 16.96 -7.29
C THR A 82 -0.26 16.00 -6.86
N LEU A 83 -0.24 15.58 -5.58
CA LEU A 83 -1.27 14.72 -5.05
C LEU A 83 -2.60 15.47 -4.98
N GLN A 84 -3.64 14.85 -5.49
CA GLN A 84 -4.99 15.39 -5.52
C GLN A 84 -5.91 14.57 -4.63
N ALA A 85 -7.11 15.10 -4.37
CA ALA A 85 -8.10 14.43 -3.53
C ALA A 85 -8.34 12.98 -3.97
N ARG A 86 -8.42 12.73 -5.28
CA ARG A 86 -8.65 11.37 -5.81
C ARG A 86 -7.52 10.41 -5.45
N HIS A 87 -6.29 10.91 -5.33
CA HIS A 87 -5.13 10.09 -4.95
C HIS A 87 -5.21 9.70 -3.47
N PHE A 88 -5.62 10.63 -2.61
CA PHE A 88 -5.81 10.34 -1.18
C PHE A 88 -6.98 9.38 -0.97
N ASP A 89 -8.07 9.57 -1.71
CA ASP A 89 -9.22 8.66 -1.66
C ASP A 89 -8.82 7.25 -2.08
N ALA A 90 -8.05 7.13 -3.17
CA ALA A 90 -7.57 5.84 -3.65
C ALA A 90 -6.66 5.18 -2.61
N ALA A 91 -5.77 5.95 -1.99
CA ALA A 91 -4.86 5.42 -0.97
C ALA A 91 -5.64 4.92 0.25
N GLN A 92 -6.63 5.68 0.72
CA GLN A 92 -7.44 5.26 1.86
C GLN A 92 -8.24 3.99 1.55
N GLN A 93 -8.87 3.93 0.37
CA GLN A 93 -9.59 2.72 -0.06
C GLN A 93 -8.64 1.53 -0.18
N SER A 94 -7.41 1.78 -0.63
CA SER A 94 -6.41 0.71 -0.78
C SER A 94 -6.07 0.08 0.55
N LEU A 95 -6.08 0.82 1.66
CA LEU A 95 -5.82 0.25 2.97
C LEU A 95 -6.84 -0.83 3.32
N ASP A 96 -8.10 -0.63 2.98
CA ASP A 96 -9.15 -1.62 3.22
C ASP A 96 -8.91 -2.89 2.41
N TYR A 97 -8.54 -2.73 1.13
CA TYR A 97 -8.22 -3.89 0.28
C TYR A 97 -6.97 -4.61 0.78
N LEU A 98 -5.94 -3.85 1.16
CA LEU A 98 -4.72 -4.46 1.70
C LEU A 98 -5.00 -5.23 2.99
N GLN A 99 -5.88 -4.72 3.85
CA GLN A 99 -6.29 -5.42 5.05
C GLN A 99 -6.99 -6.74 4.68
N SER A 100 -7.91 -6.72 3.71
CA SER A 100 -8.59 -7.92 3.25
C SER A 100 -7.62 -8.94 2.66
N MET A 101 -6.63 -8.47 1.90
CA MET A 101 -5.59 -9.33 1.33
C MET A 101 -4.75 -9.98 2.42
N LEU A 102 -4.39 -9.20 3.45
CA LEU A 102 -3.60 -9.67 4.57
C LEU A 102 -4.38 -10.73 5.38
N ASP A 103 -5.66 -10.45 5.64
CA ASP A 103 -6.52 -11.37 6.38
C ASP A 103 -6.70 -12.69 5.61
N ALA A 104 -6.91 -12.62 4.30
CA ALA A 104 -7.02 -13.81 3.45
C ALA A 104 -5.72 -14.62 3.48
N PHE A 105 -4.59 -13.95 3.34
CA PHE A 105 -3.29 -14.60 3.40
C PHE A 105 -3.09 -15.33 4.74
N GLY A 106 -3.43 -14.66 5.84
CA GLY A 106 -3.29 -15.23 7.18
C GLY A 106 -4.20 -16.43 7.43
N SER A 107 -5.36 -16.50 6.75
CA SER A 107 -6.30 -17.62 6.90
C SER A 107 -6.10 -18.71 5.85
N GLY A 108 -5.09 -18.59 4.99
CA GLY A 108 -4.81 -19.57 3.95
C GLY A 108 -5.72 -19.47 2.75
N SER A 109 -6.45 -18.36 2.62
CA SER A 109 -7.32 -18.11 1.46
C SER A 109 -6.57 -17.28 0.43
N GLU A 110 -7.07 -17.29 -0.80
CA GLU A 110 -6.47 -16.50 -1.87
C GLU A 110 -6.77 -15.01 -1.66
N PRO A 111 -5.75 -14.14 -1.56
CA PRO A 111 -5.98 -12.71 -1.43
C PRO A 111 -6.73 -12.16 -2.65
N PRO A 112 -7.81 -11.41 -2.45
CA PRO A 112 -8.58 -10.84 -3.56
C PRO A 112 -7.79 -9.73 -4.25
N ARG A 113 -7.96 -9.62 -5.57
CA ARG A 113 -7.36 -8.52 -6.33
C ARG A 113 -8.17 -7.24 -6.13
N ALA A 114 -7.47 -6.11 -6.10
CA ALA A 114 -8.13 -4.82 -6.09
C ALA A 114 -8.81 -4.55 -7.44
N PRO A 115 -9.92 -3.80 -7.45
CA PRO A 115 -10.56 -3.41 -8.70
C PRO A 115 -9.60 -2.60 -9.57
N GLN A 116 -9.60 -2.85 -10.87
CA GLN A 116 -8.77 -2.10 -11.82
C GLN A 116 -9.10 -0.61 -11.79
N GLN A 117 -10.35 -0.28 -11.50
CA GLN A 117 -10.79 1.10 -11.38
C GLN A 117 -10.07 1.82 -10.23
N LEU A 118 -9.84 1.13 -9.12
CA LEU A 118 -9.09 1.68 -7.99
C LEU A 118 -7.63 1.92 -8.37
N ILE A 119 -7.01 0.94 -9.02
CA ILE A 119 -5.63 1.06 -9.47
C ILE A 119 -5.48 2.23 -10.45
N ALA A 120 -6.42 2.37 -11.37
CA ALA A 120 -6.41 3.46 -12.35
C ALA A 120 -6.56 4.84 -11.69
N GLN A 121 -7.22 4.90 -10.53
CA GLN A 121 -7.42 6.16 -9.82
C GLN A 121 -6.13 6.78 -9.32
N PHE A 122 -5.06 5.98 -9.18
CA PHE A 122 -3.74 6.49 -8.81
C PHE A 122 -3.03 7.22 -9.94
N ALA A 123 -3.51 7.12 -11.18
CA ALA A 123 -2.85 7.76 -12.31
C ALA A 123 -2.70 9.26 -12.09
N THR A 124 -1.54 9.80 -12.45
CA THR A 124 -1.19 11.20 -12.24
C THR A 124 -1.45 12.06 -13.47
N SER A 125 -1.57 11.45 -14.62
CA SER A 125 -1.82 12.18 -15.87
C SER A 125 -3.28 12.08 -16.28
N GLY A 126 -3.78 13.14 -16.73
CA GLY A 126 -5.02 13.30 -17.46
C GLY A 126 -6.28 12.95 -16.83
#